data_f28186221d1e63fdd50ad931625f72c7
#
_entry.id   f28186221d1e63fdd50ad931625f72c7
#
_cell.length_a   1.000
_cell.length_b   1.000
_cell.length_c   1.000
_cell.angle_alpha   90.00
_cell.angle_beta   90.00
_cell.angle_gamma   90.00
#
_symmetry.space_group_name_H-M   'P 1'
#
loop_
_entity.id
_entity.type
_entity.pdbx_description
1 polymer ?
#
loop_
_entity_poly.entity_id
_entity_poly.type
_entity_poly.pdbx_seq_one_letter_code
_entity_poly.pdbx_strand_id
1 'polypeptide(L)'
;MQKLPIDLKGSGYLIFLSMLLASNQIAIKVGNQGFDPVFMAAARSLIGLLALLVWMYFRNLLVFPLKTNFIPGFFLGFFFAMEFWCLFRSLDYTSVARASIIFYSMPVWLALIAHFVLPNEQLNFNRILGLALAIAGVFITVSSPNTGLSEKYFLGDILALLAAFLWALIALTVRISTLANERAETQLFFQLAISLPILLVLSNLSPTFLREPNLSHFISLSYQGICVAAFGFLLWFWLVKKYSASGVASFAFLTPVFSVLLANIILNEVIGSSIFLALILVSIGLYLINKRNSKTS
;
A
#
# COMPACT_ATOMS: atom_id res chain seq x y z
N MET A 1 -9.73 -16.80 -18.77
CA MET A 1 -8.37 -17.33 -18.86
C MET A 1 -8.00 -17.98 -17.54
N GLN A 2 -7.53 -19.22 -17.55
CA GLN A 2 -6.98 -19.86 -16.34
C GLN A 2 -5.71 -19.11 -15.92
N LYS A 3 -5.66 -18.71 -14.62
CA LYS A 3 -4.48 -18.04 -14.07
C LYS A 3 -3.34 -19.05 -13.89
N LEU A 4 -2.14 -18.64 -14.24
CA LEU A 4 -0.95 -19.51 -14.17
C LEU A 4 -0.51 -19.70 -12.70
N PRO A 5 0.05 -20.87 -12.33
CA PRO A 5 0.83 -20.98 -11.10
C PRO A 5 2.07 -20.07 -11.20
N ILE A 6 2.60 -19.66 -10.04
CA ILE A 6 3.81 -18.83 -10.03
C ILE A 6 5.01 -19.68 -10.47
N ASP A 7 5.66 -19.21 -11.52
CA ASP A 7 6.94 -19.71 -12.02
C ASP A 7 8.12 -18.90 -11.44
N LEU A 8 9.34 -19.28 -11.79
CA LEU A 8 10.56 -18.60 -11.36
C LEU A 8 10.57 -17.11 -11.79
N LYS A 9 10.07 -16.81 -13.00
CA LYS A 9 9.97 -15.43 -13.50
C LYS A 9 8.94 -14.62 -12.71
N GLY A 10 7.78 -15.23 -12.41
CA GLY A 10 6.75 -14.61 -11.57
C GLY A 10 7.25 -14.32 -10.17
N SER A 11 8.00 -15.24 -9.56
CA SER A 11 8.66 -15.02 -8.27
C SER A 11 9.64 -13.84 -8.31
N GLY A 12 10.46 -13.75 -9.35
CA GLY A 12 11.39 -12.63 -9.55
C GLY A 12 10.67 -11.28 -9.66
N TYR A 13 9.57 -11.20 -10.43
CA TYR A 13 8.77 -9.98 -10.52
C TYR A 13 8.10 -9.61 -9.20
N LEU A 14 7.63 -10.58 -8.41
CA LEU A 14 6.99 -10.34 -7.11
C LEU A 14 8.01 -9.88 -6.06
N ILE A 15 9.22 -10.44 -6.04
CA ILE A 15 10.31 -9.98 -5.19
C ILE A 15 10.71 -8.55 -5.57
N PHE A 16 10.90 -8.27 -6.86
CA PHE A 16 11.21 -6.93 -7.35
C PHE A 16 10.12 -5.92 -6.96
N LEU A 17 8.85 -6.27 -7.14
CA LEU A 17 7.74 -5.41 -6.75
C LEU A 17 7.69 -5.18 -5.24
N SER A 18 7.93 -6.22 -4.43
CA SER A 18 7.99 -6.08 -2.97
C SER A 18 9.12 -5.14 -2.53
N MET A 19 10.29 -5.21 -3.20
CA MET A 19 11.40 -4.29 -2.96
C MET A 19 11.05 -2.86 -3.39
N LEU A 20 10.39 -2.69 -4.53
CA LEU A 20 9.92 -1.39 -5.04
C LEU A 20 8.93 -0.73 -4.07
N LEU A 21 7.97 -1.49 -3.55
CA LEU A 21 6.99 -1.00 -2.58
C LEU A 21 7.63 -0.72 -1.20
N ALA A 22 8.60 -1.52 -0.80
CA ALA A 22 9.36 -1.30 0.43
C ALA A 22 10.19 -0.01 0.34
N SER A 23 10.93 0.19 -0.75
CA SER A 23 11.72 1.40 -0.96
C SER A 23 10.87 2.67 -1.10
N ASN A 24 9.58 2.54 -1.51
CA ASN A 24 8.64 3.64 -1.49
C ASN A 24 8.42 4.22 -0.08
N GLN A 25 8.40 3.39 0.96
CA GLN A 25 8.25 3.85 2.34
C GLN A 25 9.45 4.73 2.76
N ILE A 26 10.66 4.32 2.34
CA ILE A 26 11.88 5.10 2.56
C ILE A 26 11.79 6.44 1.78
N ALA A 27 11.38 6.36 0.51
CA ALA A 27 11.25 7.55 -0.33
C ALA A 27 10.23 8.54 0.25
N ILE A 28 9.09 8.08 0.78
CA ILE A 28 8.13 8.96 1.47
C ILE A 28 8.78 9.61 2.70
N LYS A 29 9.47 8.84 3.53
CA LYS A 29 10.14 9.36 4.74
C LYS A 29 11.18 10.44 4.40
N VAL A 30 12.00 10.20 3.38
CA VAL A 30 12.99 11.17 2.89
C VAL A 30 12.28 12.40 2.33
N GLY A 31 11.29 12.23 1.47
CA GLY A 31 10.59 13.35 0.85
C GLY A 31 9.83 14.23 1.84
N ASN A 32 9.28 13.64 2.91
CA ASN A 32 8.61 14.37 3.99
C ASN A 32 9.54 15.36 4.71
N GLN A 33 10.86 15.19 4.61
CA GLN A 33 11.81 16.18 5.15
C GLN A 33 11.79 17.48 4.36
N GLY A 34 11.56 17.41 3.04
CA GLY A 34 11.56 18.59 2.17
C GLY A 34 10.18 19.15 1.83
N PHE A 35 9.12 18.35 1.99
CA PHE A 35 7.75 18.72 1.64
C PHE A 35 6.78 18.44 2.78
N ASP A 36 5.66 19.19 2.83
CA ASP A 36 4.51 18.76 3.63
C ASP A 36 4.05 17.39 3.14
N PRO A 37 3.76 16.44 4.04
CA PRO A 37 3.37 15.07 3.67
C PRO A 37 2.16 15.01 2.72
N VAL A 38 1.14 15.85 2.96
CA VAL A 38 -0.10 15.83 2.17
C VAL A 38 0.12 16.47 0.79
N PHE A 39 0.86 17.57 0.75
CA PHE A 39 1.27 18.19 -0.52
C PHE A 39 2.11 17.22 -1.36
N MET A 40 3.04 16.52 -0.74
CA MET A 40 3.86 15.52 -1.42
C MET A 40 3.02 14.36 -1.97
N ALA A 41 2.02 13.88 -1.22
CA ALA A 41 1.08 12.87 -1.69
C ALA A 41 0.27 13.34 -2.90
N ALA A 42 -0.16 14.62 -2.91
CA ALA A 42 -0.83 15.25 -4.05
C ALA A 42 0.09 15.35 -5.28
N ALA A 43 1.31 15.86 -5.09
CA ALA A 43 2.30 16.00 -6.16
C ALA A 43 2.69 14.63 -6.75
N ARG A 44 2.85 13.60 -5.91
CA ARG A 44 3.04 12.21 -6.35
C ARG A 44 1.88 11.72 -7.21
N SER A 45 0.62 12.00 -6.80
CA SER A 45 -0.57 11.61 -7.56
C SER A 45 -0.61 12.30 -8.92
N LEU A 46 -0.21 13.58 -9.00
CA LEU A 46 -0.10 14.32 -10.26
C LEU A 46 0.95 13.69 -11.19
N ILE A 47 2.16 13.45 -10.70
CA ILE A 47 3.24 12.85 -11.49
C ILE A 47 2.83 11.45 -11.97
N GLY A 48 2.25 10.63 -11.08
CA GLY A 48 1.75 9.30 -11.42
C GLY A 48 0.63 9.33 -12.46
N LEU A 49 -0.31 10.29 -12.35
CA LEU A 49 -1.39 10.49 -13.32
C LEU A 49 -0.84 10.87 -14.71
N LEU A 50 0.09 11.82 -14.77
CA LEU A 50 0.72 12.22 -16.02
C LEU A 50 1.47 11.06 -16.66
N ALA A 51 2.26 10.31 -15.89
CA ALA A 51 2.98 9.13 -16.37
C ALA A 51 2.00 8.04 -16.87
N LEU A 52 0.90 7.81 -16.16
CA LEU A 52 -0.15 6.87 -16.58
C LEU A 52 -0.82 7.31 -17.88
N LEU A 53 -1.17 8.60 -18.02
CA LEU A 53 -1.81 9.13 -19.22
C LEU A 53 -0.87 9.02 -20.43
N VAL A 54 0.42 9.31 -20.27
CA VAL A 54 1.45 9.11 -21.31
C VAL A 54 1.52 7.63 -21.71
N TRP A 55 1.56 6.72 -20.75
CA TRP A 55 1.52 5.28 -21.02
C TRP A 55 0.26 4.88 -21.79
N MET A 56 -0.92 5.33 -21.34
CA MET A 56 -2.20 5.01 -21.98
C MET A 56 -2.29 5.57 -23.40
N TYR A 57 -1.72 6.75 -23.64
CA TYR A 57 -1.65 7.35 -24.98
C TYR A 57 -0.86 6.47 -25.95
N PHE A 58 0.37 6.06 -25.60
CA PHE A 58 1.20 5.21 -26.44
C PHE A 58 0.64 3.80 -26.63
N ARG A 59 -0.22 3.34 -25.72
CA ARG A 59 -0.89 2.03 -25.81
C ARG A 59 -2.28 2.08 -26.46
N ASN A 60 -2.74 3.23 -26.93
CA ASN A 60 -4.08 3.47 -27.45
C ASN A 60 -5.19 3.01 -26.47
N LEU A 61 -5.04 3.32 -25.18
CA LEU A 61 -5.94 2.91 -24.10
C LEU A 61 -6.75 4.07 -23.52
N LEU A 62 -6.76 5.27 -24.14
CA LEU A 62 -7.46 6.47 -23.66
C LEU A 62 -9.00 6.38 -23.83
N VAL A 63 -9.58 5.24 -23.44
CA VAL A 63 -11.02 5.04 -23.41
C VAL A 63 -11.45 4.80 -21.96
N PHE A 64 -12.21 5.74 -21.41
CA PHE A 64 -12.66 5.69 -20.02
C PHE A 64 -14.16 5.40 -19.96
N PRO A 65 -14.59 4.29 -19.36
CA PRO A 65 -16.01 3.98 -19.12
C PRO A 65 -16.54 4.79 -17.91
N LEU A 66 -16.53 6.14 -18.02
CA LEU A 66 -16.85 7.04 -16.92
C LEU A 66 -18.28 6.90 -16.44
N LYS A 67 -19.26 6.76 -17.35
CA LYS A 67 -20.69 6.73 -17.00
C LYS A 67 -21.05 5.55 -16.09
N THR A 68 -20.52 4.35 -16.39
CA THR A 68 -20.84 3.12 -15.65
C THR A 68 -20.06 2.98 -14.35
N ASN A 69 -18.86 3.59 -14.29
CA ASN A 69 -17.90 3.39 -13.21
C ASN A 69 -17.66 4.64 -12.36
N PHE A 70 -18.43 5.72 -12.57
CA PHE A 70 -18.17 6.98 -11.84
C PHE A 70 -18.31 6.83 -10.33
N ILE A 71 -19.42 6.25 -9.85
CA ILE A 71 -19.65 6.07 -8.40
C ILE A 71 -18.59 5.16 -7.76
N PRO A 72 -18.38 3.90 -8.23
CA PRO A 72 -17.36 3.06 -7.64
C PRO A 72 -15.93 3.62 -7.84
N GLY A 73 -15.67 4.31 -8.96
CA GLY A 73 -14.41 4.99 -9.22
C GLY A 73 -14.17 6.15 -8.26
N PHE A 74 -15.22 6.93 -7.92
CA PHE A 74 -15.14 7.98 -6.92
C PHE A 74 -14.75 7.42 -5.55
N PHE A 75 -15.44 6.37 -5.06
CA PHE A 75 -15.08 5.76 -3.78
C PHE A 75 -13.68 5.15 -3.80
N LEU A 76 -13.28 4.54 -4.92
CA LEU A 76 -11.93 4.01 -5.09
C LEU A 76 -10.88 5.11 -4.94
N GLY A 77 -11.05 6.25 -5.61
CA GLY A 77 -10.12 7.38 -5.52
C GLY A 77 -10.21 8.13 -4.20
N PHE A 78 -11.38 8.21 -3.58
CA PHE A 78 -11.55 8.80 -2.25
C PHE A 78 -10.81 8.00 -1.17
N PHE A 79 -11.02 6.67 -1.13
CA PHE A 79 -10.29 5.82 -0.18
C PHE A 79 -8.78 5.86 -0.42
N PHE A 80 -8.35 5.93 -1.68
CA PHE A 80 -6.95 6.09 -2.03
C PHE A 80 -6.37 7.44 -1.55
N ALA A 81 -7.13 8.54 -1.69
CA ALA A 81 -6.72 9.84 -1.16
C ALA A 81 -6.55 9.80 0.36
N MET A 82 -7.52 9.24 1.08
CA MET A 82 -7.50 9.15 2.54
C MET A 82 -6.42 8.19 3.04
N GLU A 83 -6.19 7.06 2.33
CA GLU A 83 -5.09 6.14 2.61
C GLU A 83 -3.74 6.87 2.57
N PHE A 84 -3.46 7.60 1.49
CA PHE A 84 -2.19 8.30 1.35
C PHE A 84 -2.07 9.52 2.26
N TRP A 85 -3.16 10.21 2.56
CA TRP A 85 -3.18 11.22 3.60
C TRP A 85 -2.73 10.64 4.95
N CYS A 86 -3.27 9.49 5.33
CA CYS A 86 -2.89 8.79 6.56
C CYS A 86 -1.45 8.28 6.51
N LEU A 87 -1.05 7.61 5.42
CA LEU A 87 0.25 6.97 5.31
C LEU A 87 1.41 7.98 5.30
N PHE A 88 1.29 9.07 4.52
CA PHE A 88 2.32 10.08 4.45
C PHE A 88 2.50 10.81 5.79
N ARG A 89 1.40 11.14 6.48
CA ARG A 89 1.47 11.71 7.83
C ARG A 89 1.96 10.69 8.86
N SER A 90 1.60 9.43 8.74
CA SER A 90 2.16 8.37 9.59
C SER A 90 3.68 8.36 9.51
N LEU A 91 4.24 8.32 8.29
CA LEU A 91 5.68 8.31 8.06
C LEU A 91 6.39 9.62 8.47
N ASP A 92 5.65 10.70 8.64
CA ASP A 92 6.19 11.93 9.23
C ASP A 92 6.38 11.77 10.76
N TYR A 93 5.48 11.06 11.43
CA TYR A 93 5.43 10.97 12.90
C TYR A 93 6.11 9.73 13.48
N THR A 94 6.07 8.58 12.80
CA THR A 94 6.65 7.34 13.30
C THR A 94 7.79 6.84 12.41
N SER A 95 8.46 5.75 12.81
CA SER A 95 9.53 5.13 12.02
C SER A 95 8.98 4.36 10.82
N VAL A 96 9.79 4.19 9.78
CA VAL A 96 9.42 3.37 8.60
C VAL A 96 9.19 1.92 9.00
N ALA A 97 10.00 1.38 9.90
CA ALA A 97 9.83 0.01 10.40
C ALA A 97 8.44 -0.18 11.03
N ARG A 98 8.02 0.71 11.94
CA ARG A 98 6.70 0.64 12.61
C ARG A 98 5.57 0.84 11.62
N ALA A 99 5.61 1.92 10.86
CA ALA A 99 4.58 2.24 9.85
C ALA A 99 4.39 1.09 8.87
N SER A 100 5.47 0.46 8.38
CA SER A 100 5.38 -0.63 7.42
C SER A 100 4.75 -1.89 8.01
N ILE A 101 5.15 -2.32 9.22
CA ILE A 101 4.55 -3.48 9.88
C ILE A 101 3.04 -3.29 10.04
N ILE A 102 2.62 -2.09 10.48
CA ILE A 102 1.21 -1.77 10.70
C ILE A 102 0.47 -1.64 9.36
N PHE A 103 1.01 -0.91 8.40
CA PHE A 103 0.38 -0.66 7.09
C PHE A 103 0.19 -1.94 6.27
N TYR A 104 1.20 -2.80 6.22
CA TYR A 104 1.11 -4.07 5.49
C TYR A 104 0.27 -5.13 6.21
N SER A 105 -0.37 -4.80 7.34
CA SER A 105 -1.45 -5.62 7.92
C SER A 105 -2.77 -5.53 7.14
N MET A 106 -2.85 -4.76 6.04
CA MET A 106 -4.04 -4.61 5.19
C MET A 106 -4.77 -5.93 4.88
N PRO A 107 -4.10 -7.06 4.56
CA PRO A 107 -4.79 -8.32 4.30
C PRO A 107 -5.59 -8.86 5.49
N VAL A 108 -5.24 -8.48 6.72
CA VAL A 108 -6.02 -8.80 7.93
C VAL A 108 -7.40 -8.13 7.86
N TRP A 109 -7.42 -6.83 7.59
CA TRP A 109 -8.63 -6.03 7.46
C TRP A 109 -9.49 -6.51 6.30
N LEU A 110 -8.85 -6.78 5.15
CA LEU A 110 -9.54 -7.31 3.98
C LEU A 110 -10.17 -8.67 4.26
N ALA A 111 -9.48 -9.59 4.94
CA ALA A 111 -10.01 -10.91 5.26
C ALA A 111 -11.19 -10.83 6.25
N LEU A 112 -11.12 -9.93 7.24
CA LEU A 112 -12.20 -9.68 8.18
C LEU A 112 -13.45 -9.14 7.46
N ILE A 113 -13.30 -8.10 6.64
CA ILE A 113 -14.44 -7.49 5.93
C ILE A 113 -15.01 -8.47 4.90
N ALA A 114 -14.14 -9.16 4.15
CA ALA A 114 -14.55 -10.11 3.13
C ALA A 114 -15.38 -11.28 3.70
N HIS A 115 -15.08 -11.71 4.91
CA HIS A 115 -15.87 -12.74 5.61
C HIS A 115 -17.35 -12.39 5.75
N PHE A 116 -17.67 -11.11 6.02
CA PHE A 116 -19.04 -10.65 6.20
C PHE A 116 -19.71 -10.20 4.89
N VAL A 117 -18.93 -9.73 3.91
CA VAL A 117 -19.45 -9.10 2.68
C VAL A 117 -19.43 -10.06 1.48
N LEU A 118 -18.48 -11.01 1.43
CA LEU A 118 -18.32 -11.92 0.29
C LEU A 118 -18.73 -13.34 0.64
N PRO A 119 -19.75 -13.93 -0.06
CA PRO A 119 -20.37 -15.21 0.34
C PRO A 119 -19.43 -16.42 0.30
N ASN A 120 -18.31 -16.34 -0.41
CA ASN A 120 -17.36 -17.46 -0.58
C ASN A 120 -16.00 -17.23 0.09
N GLU A 121 -15.85 -16.20 0.92
CA GLU A 121 -14.58 -15.89 1.61
C GLU A 121 -14.68 -16.09 3.13
N GLN A 122 -15.23 -17.21 3.55
CA GLN A 122 -15.31 -17.55 4.97
C GLN A 122 -13.92 -17.79 5.58
N LEU A 123 -13.79 -17.41 6.86
CA LEU A 123 -12.60 -17.65 7.65
C LEU A 123 -12.50 -19.13 8.00
N ASN A 124 -11.39 -19.76 7.66
CA ASN A 124 -11.02 -21.09 8.11
C ASN A 124 -9.99 -21.00 9.23
N PHE A 125 -9.67 -22.12 9.87
CA PHE A 125 -8.76 -22.18 11.01
C PHE A 125 -7.40 -21.52 10.73
N ASN A 126 -6.79 -21.77 9.56
CA ASN A 126 -5.50 -21.18 9.19
C ASN A 126 -5.59 -19.66 9.03
N ARG A 127 -6.69 -19.16 8.44
CA ARG A 127 -6.94 -17.72 8.33
C ARG A 127 -7.13 -17.07 9.70
N ILE A 128 -7.91 -17.72 10.59
CA ILE A 128 -8.12 -17.21 11.96
C ILE A 128 -6.81 -17.16 12.72
N LEU A 129 -5.99 -18.21 12.66
CA LEU A 129 -4.67 -18.23 13.28
C LEU A 129 -3.77 -17.14 12.70
N GLY A 130 -3.76 -16.99 11.37
CA GLY A 130 -3.01 -15.93 10.68
C GLY A 130 -3.44 -14.53 11.09
N LEU A 131 -4.76 -14.29 11.22
CA LEU A 131 -5.32 -13.04 11.74
C LEU A 131 -4.84 -12.75 13.16
N ALA A 132 -4.94 -13.74 14.06
CA ALA A 132 -4.51 -13.60 15.44
C ALA A 132 -3.02 -13.24 15.56
N LEU A 133 -2.15 -13.92 14.80
CA LEU A 133 -0.71 -13.65 14.78
C LEU A 133 -0.41 -12.24 14.24
N ALA A 134 -1.05 -11.86 13.13
CA ALA A 134 -0.82 -10.54 12.56
C ALA A 134 -1.32 -9.41 13.48
N ILE A 135 -2.48 -9.57 14.12
CA ILE A 135 -3.01 -8.61 15.10
C ILE A 135 -2.07 -8.53 16.32
N ALA A 136 -1.57 -9.66 16.82
CA ALA A 136 -0.60 -9.68 17.92
C ALA A 136 0.69 -8.92 17.54
N GLY A 137 1.20 -9.11 16.32
CA GLY A 137 2.37 -8.38 15.83
C GLY A 137 2.13 -6.86 15.74
N VAL A 138 0.97 -6.44 15.21
CA VAL A 138 0.59 -5.02 15.19
C VAL A 138 0.46 -4.47 16.60
N PHE A 139 -0.18 -5.20 17.51
CA PHE A 139 -0.33 -4.80 18.90
C PHE A 139 1.02 -4.62 19.60
N ILE A 140 1.96 -5.57 19.42
CA ILE A 140 3.33 -5.45 19.94
C ILE A 140 4.02 -4.20 19.38
N THR A 141 3.86 -3.91 18.07
CA THR A 141 4.45 -2.73 17.45
C THR A 141 3.93 -1.45 18.11
N VAL A 142 2.60 -1.30 18.23
CA VAL A 142 1.97 -0.10 18.81
C VAL A 142 2.29 0.06 20.31
N SER A 143 2.34 -1.05 21.05
CA SER A 143 2.61 -1.05 22.49
C SER A 143 4.11 -0.89 22.85
N SER A 144 5.00 -1.06 21.87
CA SER A 144 6.45 -0.95 22.12
C SER A 144 6.85 0.49 22.36
N PRO A 145 7.49 0.81 23.48
CA PRO A 145 8.04 2.14 23.73
C PRO A 145 9.10 2.46 22.68
N ASN A 146 9.18 3.70 22.29
CA ASN A 146 10.14 4.13 21.27
C ASN A 146 10.99 5.28 21.79
N THR A 147 12.28 5.02 21.99
CA THR A 147 13.28 6.01 22.34
C THR A 147 13.77 6.70 21.06
N GLY A 148 13.66 8.01 20.99
CA GLY A 148 14.18 8.81 19.87
C GLY A 148 13.17 9.23 18.78
N LEU A 149 11.89 8.84 18.88
CA LEU A 149 10.83 9.38 18.03
C LEU A 149 10.16 10.62 18.64
N SER A 150 9.44 11.36 17.78
CA SER A 150 8.62 12.48 18.23
C SER A 150 7.54 12.02 19.22
N GLU A 151 7.05 12.92 20.07
CA GLU A 151 5.92 12.64 20.98
C GLU A 151 4.66 12.16 20.22
N LYS A 152 4.60 12.40 18.91
CA LYS A 152 3.47 12.03 18.04
C LYS A 152 3.57 10.62 17.42
N TYR A 153 4.57 9.80 17.81
CA TYR A 153 4.77 8.48 17.18
C TYR A 153 3.53 7.57 17.28
N PHE A 154 2.81 7.63 18.39
CA PHE A 154 1.58 6.86 18.59
C PHE A 154 0.48 7.29 17.60
N LEU A 155 0.34 8.59 17.35
CA LEU A 155 -0.57 9.10 16.31
C LEU A 155 -0.13 8.59 14.93
N GLY A 156 1.17 8.53 14.66
CA GLY A 156 1.72 7.95 13.44
C GLY A 156 1.34 6.49 13.26
N ASP A 157 1.41 5.68 14.32
CA ASP A 157 1.01 4.28 14.30
C ASP A 157 -0.52 4.11 14.05
N ILE A 158 -1.35 4.95 14.67
CA ILE A 158 -2.81 4.95 14.43
C ILE A 158 -3.11 5.33 12.97
N LEU A 159 -2.41 6.32 12.42
CA LEU A 159 -2.58 6.70 11.01
C LEU A 159 -2.14 5.58 10.07
N ALA A 160 -1.06 4.82 10.38
CA ALA A 160 -0.67 3.64 9.62
C ALA A 160 -1.75 2.55 9.63
N LEU A 161 -2.39 2.34 10.79
CA LEU A 161 -3.47 1.38 10.95
C LEU A 161 -4.70 1.78 10.14
N LEU A 162 -5.06 3.06 10.18
CA LEU A 162 -6.16 3.60 9.39
C LEU A 162 -5.86 3.51 7.88
N ALA A 163 -4.62 3.78 7.47
CA ALA A 163 -4.18 3.60 6.09
C ALA A 163 -4.31 2.13 5.64
N ALA A 164 -3.93 1.16 6.49
CA ALA A 164 -4.10 -0.27 6.20
C ALA A 164 -5.59 -0.64 6.01
N PHE A 165 -6.47 -0.12 6.85
CA PHE A 165 -7.92 -0.32 6.73
C PHE A 165 -8.48 0.29 5.44
N LEU A 166 -8.11 1.53 5.11
CA LEU A 166 -8.52 2.21 3.88
C LEU A 166 -8.04 1.46 2.64
N TRP A 167 -6.83 0.92 2.65
CA TRP A 167 -6.34 0.06 1.58
C TRP A 167 -7.17 -1.21 1.42
N ALA A 168 -7.63 -1.81 2.52
CA ALA A 168 -8.56 -2.93 2.45
C ALA A 168 -9.90 -2.54 1.81
N LEU A 169 -10.42 -1.33 2.09
CA LEU A 169 -11.63 -0.80 1.44
C LEU A 169 -11.42 -0.56 -0.06
N ILE A 170 -10.25 -0.10 -0.50
CA ILE A 170 -9.89 0.01 -1.92
C ILE A 170 -9.99 -1.35 -2.60
N ALA A 171 -9.35 -2.37 -2.02
CA ALA A 171 -9.38 -3.73 -2.56
C ALA A 171 -10.80 -4.32 -2.58
N LEU A 172 -11.60 -4.05 -1.56
CA LEU A 172 -12.99 -4.47 -1.49
C LEU A 172 -13.84 -3.76 -2.55
N THR A 173 -13.71 -2.44 -2.69
CA THR A 173 -14.46 -1.63 -3.67
C THR A 173 -14.27 -2.19 -5.08
N VAL A 174 -13.04 -2.53 -5.46
CA VAL A 174 -12.78 -3.16 -6.77
C VAL A 174 -13.51 -4.50 -6.88
N ARG A 175 -13.49 -5.34 -5.83
CA ARG A 175 -14.07 -6.69 -5.87
C ARG A 175 -15.59 -6.73 -5.97
N ILE A 176 -16.29 -5.77 -5.34
CA ILE A 176 -17.77 -5.77 -5.26
C ILE A 176 -18.43 -4.87 -6.31
N SER A 177 -17.64 -4.20 -7.14
CA SER A 177 -18.16 -3.24 -8.12
C SER A 177 -17.86 -3.64 -9.57
N THR A 178 -18.40 -2.87 -10.50
CA THR A 178 -18.14 -2.99 -11.94
C THR A 178 -16.66 -2.84 -12.30
N LEU A 179 -15.86 -2.20 -11.42
CA LEU A 179 -14.42 -2.02 -11.61
C LEU A 179 -13.65 -3.35 -11.64
N ALA A 180 -14.19 -4.45 -11.09
CA ALA A 180 -13.56 -5.77 -11.18
C ALA A 180 -13.32 -6.22 -12.63
N ASN A 181 -14.18 -5.79 -13.56
CA ASN A 181 -14.11 -6.14 -14.98
C ASN A 181 -13.29 -5.13 -15.80
N GLU A 182 -12.92 -4.00 -15.20
CA GLU A 182 -12.19 -2.96 -15.88
C GLU A 182 -10.69 -3.26 -16.00
N ARG A 183 -10.05 -2.52 -16.89
CA ARG A 183 -8.59 -2.58 -17.04
C ARG A 183 -7.91 -1.99 -15.82
N ALA A 184 -6.71 -2.47 -15.56
CA ALA A 184 -5.84 -1.95 -14.50
C ALA A 184 -5.62 -0.44 -14.61
N GLU A 185 -5.41 0.03 -15.83
CA GLU A 185 -5.18 1.43 -16.16
C GLU A 185 -6.40 2.29 -15.79
N THR A 186 -7.62 1.79 -16.01
CA THR A 186 -8.86 2.48 -15.62
C THR A 186 -8.98 2.58 -14.09
N GLN A 187 -8.71 1.50 -13.37
CA GLN A 187 -8.73 1.51 -11.89
C GLN A 187 -7.69 2.49 -11.33
N LEU A 188 -6.47 2.46 -11.86
CA LEU A 188 -5.40 3.36 -11.43
C LEU A 188 -5.71 4.82 -11.81
N PHE A 189 -6.33 5.07 -12.96
CA PHE A 189 -6.78 6.40 -13.36
C PHE A 189 -7.75 7.00 -12.34
N PHE A 190 -8.78 6.25 -11.91
CA PHE A 190 -9.70 6.73 -10.89
C PHE A 190 -9.00 7.01 -9.56
N GLN A 191 -8.08 6.15 -9.15
CA GLN A 191 -7.30 6.36 -7.93
C GLN A 191 -6.51 7.68 -7.99
N LEU A 192 -5.75 7.91 -9.05
CA LEU A 192 -4.89 9.08 -9.18
C LEU A 192 -5.67 10.36 -9.50
N ALA A 193 -6.63 10.31 -10.42
CA ALA A 193 -7.38 11.49 -10.86
C ALA A 193 -8.30 12.07 -9.78
N ILE A 194 -8.89 11.22 -8.93
CA ILE A 194 -9.78 11.67 -7.85
C ILE A 194 -8.97 12.01 -6.59
N SER A 195 -7.91 11.25 -6.29
CA SER A 195 -7.08 11.55 -5.13
C SER A 195 -6.36 12.91 -5.24
N LEU A 196 -5.96 13.31 -6.44
CA LEU A 196 -5.23 14.56 -6.68
C LEU A 196 -5.99 15.79 -6.14
N PRO A 197 -7.22 16.11 -6.58
CA PRO A 197 -7.92 17.28 -6.07
C PRO A 197 -8.23 17.20 -4.57
N ILE A 198 -8.55 16.01 -4.06
CA ILE A 198 -8.82 15.81 -2.63
C ILE A 198 -7.57 16.11 -1.80
N LEU A 199 -6.42 15.55 -2.19
CA LEU A 199 -5.15 15.77 -1.49
C LEU A 199 -4.67 17.23 -1.62
N LEU A 200 -4.90 17.89 -2.76
CA LEU A 200 -4.61 19.31 -2.93
C LEU A 200 -5.46 20.17 -1.97
N VAL A 201 -6.76 19.88 -1.85
CA VAL A 201 -7.62 20.57 -0.88
C VAL A 201 -7.12 20.33 0.55
N LEU A 202 -6.83 19.10 0.91
CA LEU A 202 -6.33 18.75 2.25
C LEU A 202 -4.95 19.32 2.54
N SER A 203 -4.10 19.53 1.53
CA SER A 203 -2.78 20.14 1.72
C SER A 203 -2.86 21.60 2.12
N ASN A 204 -3.92 22.32 1.72
CA ASN A 204 -4.14 23.72 2.14
C ASN A 204 -4.43 23.85 3.66
N LEU A 205 -4.69 22.75 4.37
CA LEU A 205 -4.81 22.77 5.83
C LEU A 205 -3.44 22.80 6.53
N SER A 206 -2.36 22.61 5.79
CA SER A 206 -0.99 22.71 6.30
C SER A 206 -0.46 24.13 6.16
N PRO A 207 0.30 24.64 7.14
CA PRO A 207 0.80 26.03 7.12
C PRO A 207 1.82 26.29 6.02
N THR A 208 2.53 25.25 5.56
CA THR A 208 3.59 25.36 4.55
C THR A 208 3.59 24.13 3.66
N PHE A 209 3.73 24.31 2.34
CA PHE A 209 3.88 23.20 1.39
C PHE A 209 5.31 22.69 1.31
N LEU A 210 6.29 23.57 1.49
CA LEU A 210 7.72 23.32 1.35
C LEU A 210 8.39 23.42 2.72
N ARG A 211 9.27 22.46 3.00
CA ARG A 211 10.09 22.33 4.21
C ARG A 211 11.59 22.40 3.82
N GLU A 212 11.98 23.41 3.04
CA GLU A 212 13.36 23.56 2.51
C GLU A 212 13.79 22.36 1.63
N PRO A 213 13.11 22.09 0.51
CA PRO A 213 13.39 20.95 -0.33
C PRO A 213 14.76 21.09 -1.02
N ASN A 214 15.50 20.01 -1.07
CA ASN A 214 16.74 19.86 -1.82
C ASN A 214 16.57 18.79 -2.94
N LEU A 215 17.63 18.58 -3.71
CA LEU A 215 17.61 17.67 -4.86
C LEU A 215 17.16 16.25 -4.50
N SER A 216 17.56 15.72 -3.33
CA SER A 216 17.18 14.37 -2.92
C SER A 216 15.67 14.22 -2.69
N HIS A 217 15.00 15.27 -2.21
CA HIS A 217 13.55 15.28 -2.00
C HIS A 217 12.79 15.30 -3.34
N PHE A 218 13.28 16.04 -4.35
CA PHE A 218 12.70 16.01 -5.71
C PHE A 218 12.93 14.67 -6.41
N ILE A 219 14.09 14.04 -6.24
CA ILE A 219 14.36 12.69 -6.75
C ILE A 219 13.40 11.69 -6.09
N SER A 220 13.23 11.78 -4.77
CA SER A 220 12.29 10.95 -4.01
C SER A 220 10.86 11.09 -4.52
N LEU A 221 10.37 12.31 -4.71
CA LEU A 221 9.03 12.59 -5.25
C LEU A 221 8.86 12.03 -6.66
N SER A 222 9.83 12.24 -7.54
CA SER A 222 9.81 11.73 -8.92
C SER A 222 9.80 10.21 -8.95
N TYR A 223 10.62 9.56 -8.12
CA TYR A 223 10.66 8.11 -7.94
C TYR A 223 9.30 7.57 -7.51
N GLN A 224 8.67 8.18 -6.50
CA GLN A 224 7.35 7.76 -6.02
C GLN A 224 6.27 7.88 -7.09
N GLY A 225 6.27 8.97 -7.87
CA GLY A 225 5.27 9.19 -8.91
C GLY A 225 5.46 8.26 -10.12
N ILE A 226 6.66 8.18 -10.66
CA ILE A 226 6.95 7.44 -11.90
C ILE A 226 7.16 5.95 -11.63
N CYS A 227 8.13 5.63 -10.75
CA CYS A 227 8.52 4.23 -10.56
C CYS A 227 7.50 3.45 -9.74
N VAL A 228 6.88 4.08 -8.74
CA VAL A 228 5.96 3.37 -7.84
C VAL A 228 4.50 3.56 -8.27
N ALA A 229 4.00 4.80 -8.34
CA ALA A 229 2.58 5.05 -8.58
C ALA A 229 2.15 4.71 -10.02
N ALA A 230 2.98 4.91 -11.03
CA ALA A 230 2.66 4.48 -12.39
C ALA A 230 3.13 3.05 -12.64
N PHE A 231 4.44 2.83 -12.72
CA PHE A 231 5.00 1.53 -13.11
C PHE A 231 4.70 0.41 -12.10
N GLY A 232 4.91 0.66 -10.80
CA GLY A 232 4.73 -0.35 -9.75
C GLY A 232 3.30 -0.86 -9.66
N PHE A 233 2.31 0.03 -9.70
CA PHE A 233 0.90 -0.39 -9.69
C PHE A 233 0.48 -1.08 -10.99
N LEU A 234 0.97 -0.65 -12.16
CA LEU A 234 0.71 -1.38 -13.41
C LEU A 234 1.31 -2.78 -13.37
N LEU A 235 2.54 -2.94 -12.84
CA LEU A 235 3.16 -4.24 -12.64
C LEU A 235 2.36 -5.12 -11.68
N TRP A 236 1.89 -4.56 -10.55
CA TRP A 236 1.02 -5.26 -9.61
C TRP A 236 -0.23 -5.79 -10.30
N PHE A 237 -0.96 -4.95 -11.01
CA PHE A 237 -2.18 -5.35 -11.70
C PHE A 237 -1.92 -6.41 -12.79
N TRP A 238 -0.81 -6.28 -13.52
CA TRP A 238 -0.40 -7.29 -14.50
C TRP A 238 -0.14 -8.65 -13.83
N LEU A 239 0.57 -8.67 -12.70
CA LEU A 239 0.85 -9.89 -11.94
C LEU A 239 -0.45 -10.56 -11.43
N VAL A 240 -1.38 -9.78 -10.87
CA VAL A 240 -2.68 -10.28 -10.37
C VAL A 240 -3.55 -10.81 -11.51
N LYS A 241 -3.44 -10.27 -12.72
CA LYS A 241 -4.14 -10.80 -13.90
C LYS A 241 -3.52 -12.10 -14.41
N LYS A 242 -2.20 -12.19 -14.44
CA LYS A 242 -1.46 -13.30 -15.02
C LYS A 242 -1.40 -14.51 -14.10
N TYR A 243 -1.13 -14.31 -12.83
CA TYR A 243 -0.88 -15.37 -11.85
C TYR A 243 -2.05 -15.59 -10.90
N SER A 244 -2.06 -16.75 -10.23
CA SER A 244 -3.08 -17.05 -9.21
C SER A 244 -3.01 -16.05 -8.06
N ALA A 245 -4.17 -15.59 -7.60
CA ALA A 245 -4.24 -14.61 -6.51
C ALA A 245 -3.55 -15.11 -5.22
N SER A 246 -3.70 -16.41 -4.89
CA SER A 246 -3.02 -17.01 -3.74
C SER A 246 -1.50 -17.02 -3.88
N GLY A 247 -0.99 -17.24 -5.10
CA GLY A 247 0.44 -17.19 -5.37
C GLY A 247 0.99 -15.78 -5.21
N VAL A 248 0.34 -14.76 -5.82
CA VAL A 248 0.75 -13.36 -5.67
C VAL A 248 0.70 -12.93 -4.20
N ALA A 249 -0.37 -13.29 -3.50
CA ALA A 249 -0.55 -12.95 -2.08
C ALA A 249 0.48 -13.62 -1.16
N SER A 250 1.02 -14.80 -1.54
CA SER A 250 2.07 -15.45 -0.73
C SER A 250 3.38 -14.69 -0.69
N PHE A 251 3.60 -13.71 -1.57
CA PHE A 251 4.78 -12.84 -1.53
C PHE A 251 4.55 -11.52 -0.77
N ALA A 252 3.30 -11.24 -0.37
CA ALA A 252 2.96 -9.96 0.30
C ALA A 252 3.73 -9.72 1.60
N PHE A 253 4.15 -10.79 2.31
CA PHE A 253 4.94 -10.68 3.53
C PHE A 253 6.37 -10.14 3.31
N LEU A 254 6.89 -10.22 2.08
CA LEU A 254 8.23 -9.73 1.79
C LEU A 254 8.33 -8.21 1.89
N THR A 255 7.25 -7.50 1.60
CA THR A 255 7.29 -6.03 1.58
C THR A 255 7.60 -5.44 2.96
N PRO A 256 6.92 -5.80 4.06
CA PRO A 256 7.29 -5.29 5.38
C PRO A 256 8.70 -5.75 5.81
N VAL A 257 9.14 -6.95 5.43
CA VAL A 257 10.52 -7.42 5.71
C VAL A 257 11.54 -6.52 5.03
N PHE A 258 11.38 -6.26 3.73
CA PHE A 258 12.27 -5.36 3.00
C PHE A 258 12.19 -3.92 3.51
N SER A 259 11.00 -3.44 3.90
CA SER A 259 10.86 -2.08 4.46
C SER A 259 11.65 -1.91 5.75
N VAL A 260 11.58 -2.89 6.67
CA VAL A 260 12.33 -2.87 7.93
C VAL A 260 13.83 -2.95 7.67
N LEU A 261 14.27 -3.83 6.76
CA LEU A 261 15.68 -3.93 6.37
C LEU A 261 16.22 -2.63 5.75
N LEU A 262 15.47 -2.05 4.81
CA LEU A 262 15.86 -0.79 4.18
C LEU A 262 15.84 0.38 5.16
N ALA A 263 14.89 0.42 6.10
CA ALA A 263 14.84 1.44 7.15
C ALA A 263 16.10 1.40 8.04
N ASN A 264 16.55 0.19 8.40
CA ASN A 264 17.79 0.02 9.14
C ASN A 264 19.03 0.43 8.34
N ILE A 265 19.14 -0.02 7.07
CA ILE A 265 20.33 0.20 6.23
C ILE A 265 20.43 1.67 5.76
N ILE A 266 19.31 2.27 5.32
CA ILE A 266 19.33 3.58 4.65
C ILE A 266 19.07 4.72 5.63
N LEU A 267 18.13 4.51 6.57
CA LEU A 267 17.73 5.54 7.54
C LEU A 267 18.39 5.37 8.91
N ASN A 268 19.22 4.32 9.10
CA ASN A 268 19.84 3.97 10.37
C ASN A 268 18.81 3.81 11.52
N GLU A 269 17.59 3.36 11.20
CA GLU A 269 16.58 3.07 12.21
C GLU A 269 17.02 1.87 13.07
N VAL A 270 17.01 2.05 14.41
CA VAL A 270 17.32 0.98 15.34
C VAL A 270 16.13 0.03 15.45
N ILE A 271 16.34 -1.23 15.08
CA ILE A 271 15.32 -2.26 15.14
C ILE A 271 15.40 -2.98 16.48
N GLY A 272 14.53 -2.61 17.42
CA GLY A 272 14.43 -3.29 18.72
C GLY A 272 13.86 -4.71 18.59
N SER A 273 14.10 -5.53 19.61
CA SER A 273 13.63 -6.93 19.68
C SER A 273 12.11 -7.04 19.51
N SER A 274 11.34 -6.11 20.07
CA SER A 274 9.88 -6.06 19.93
C SER A 274 9.44 -5.87 18.47
N ILE A 275 10.09 -4.99 17.72
CA ILE A 275 9.80 -4.75 16.30
C ILE A 275 10.19 -5.97 15.46
N PHE A 276 11.31 -6.61 15.80
CA PHE A 276 11.71 -7.86 15.12
C PHE A 276 10.71 -8.99 15.37
N LEU A 277 10.25 -9.18 16.61
CA LEU A 277 9.21 -10.15 16.94
C LEU A 277 7.89 -9.84 16.22
N ALA A 278 7.48 -8.57 16.22
CA ALA A 278 6.28 -8.12 15.52
C ALA A 278 6.35 -8.41 14.02
N LEU A 279 7.50 -8.17 13.38
CA LEU A 279 7.73 -8.48 11.97
C LEU A 279 7.57 -9.97 11.68
N ILE A 280 8.12 -10.85 12.52
CA ILE A 280 7.97 -12.31 12.39
C ILE A 280 6.49 -12.70 12.49
N LEU A 281 5.78 -12.21 13.51
CA LEU A 281 4.37 -12.54 13.73
C LEU A 281 3.49 -12.07 12.57
N VAL A 282 3.66 -10.85 12.09
CA VAL A 282 2.92 -10.32 10.94
C VAL A 282 3.25 -11.13 9.68
N SER A 283 4.52 -11.44 9.42
CA SER A 283 4.93 -12.20 8.24
C SER A 283 4.33 -13.61 8.23
N ILE A 284 4.36 -14.33 9.34
CA ILE A 284 3.72 -15.65 9.48
C ILE A 284 2.20 -15.50 9.34
N GLY A 285 1.61 -14.50 9.98
CA GLY A 285 0.18 -14.21 9.90
C GLY A 285 -0.28 -13.99 8.45
N LEU A 286 0.42 -13.14 7.71
CA LEU A 286 0.14 -12.88 6.29
C LEU A 286 0.30 -14.12 5.42
N TYR A 287 1.31 -14.94 5.67
CA TYR A 287 1.49 -16.20 4.97
C TYR A 287 0.30 -17.16 5.20
N LEU A 288 -0.16 -17.30 6.44
CA LEU A 288 -1.29 -18.18 6.79
C LEU A 288 -2.63 -17.68 6.24
N ILE A 289 -2.89 -16.36 6.26
CA ILE A 289 -4.10 -15.75 5.67
C ILE A 289 -4.19 -16.05 4.18
N ASN A 290 -3.06 -16.01 3.48
CA ASN A 290 -2.99 -16.15 2.03
C ASN A 290 -2.80 -17.59 1.55
N LYS A 291 -2.49 -18.53 2.45
CA LYS A 291 -2.33 -19.95 2.12
C LYS A 291 -3.65 -20.55 1.67
N ARG A 292 -3.68 -21.11 0.45
CA ARG A 292 -4.86 -21.78 -0.10
C ARG A 292 -5.09 -23.12 0.62
N ASN A 293 -6.31 -23.38 1.05
CA ASN A 293 -6.67 -24.73 1.50
C ASN A 293 -6.68 -25.68 0.31
N SER A 294 -5.87 -26.74 0.36
CA SER A 294 -5.83 -27.80 -0.64
C SER A 294 -7.06 -28.75 -0.60
N LYS A 295 -8.10 -28.42 0.19
CA LYS A 295 -9.27 -29.29 0.42
C LYS A 295 -10.52 -28.92 -0.40
N THR A 296 -10.42 -28.01 -1.38
CA THR A 296 -11.52 -27.71 -2.29
C THR A 296 -11.04 -27.79 -3.74
N SER A 297 -10.75 -28.99 -4.18
CA SER A 297 -10.69 -29.40 -5.58
C SER A 297 -11.60 -30.62 -5.77
#